data_c76a5282a8633729b71dbc8e19fca09b
#
_entry.id   c76a5282a8633729b71dbc8e19fca09b
#
_cell.length_a   1.000
_cell.length_b   1.000
_cell.length_c   1.000
_cell.angle_alpha   90.00
_cell.angle_beta   90.00
_cell.angle_gamma   90.00
#
_symmetry.space_group_name_H-M   'P 1'
#
loop_
_entity.id
_entity.type
_entity.pdbx_description
1 polymer ?
#
loop_
_entity_poly.entity_id
_entity_poly.type
_entity_poly.pdbx_seq_one_letter_code
_entity_poly.pdbx_strand_id
1 'polypeptide(L)'
;MQIKGRTVALFLLVVGFVLSCGSHSPNNRSDHSDARTDFTLDILGGSSIRFVAFGDTRFHDPSDTTPANASVRQAIVAAIDKERPTFVSISGDIVFDGDDASDWKVWDSESAAWREHHIPVFPVLGNHDLKGDHDTALANYFARFPRVEKNRFYSVRFGNCVLLVLDSSQDEVSGEQGEWLLRHLDLYANSLDFIFIALHHPPYTSSLDEKRYGGGHSARTREQSLARVLESRQPQMHARLIVFSGHVHNYEHHDHGGVTYFVTGGGGAHPYLIPRKPSDLYQDSGINYHYLMVDATPQRVRVTMNKLDIADGKQQWTQPDVVVIPGAAPVARQPISNRTFTQFSSELITRKYETDHAHSYRRRRAANGRPLETRLEGGGLPG
;
A
#
# COMPACT_ATOMS: atom_id res chain seq x y z
N MET A 1 62.57 -40.16 -14.98
CA MET A 1 62.78 -41.31 -14.07
C MET A 1 61.40 -41.80 -13.61
N GLN A 2 61.01 -42.92 -14.19
CA GLN A 2 60.00 -43.96 -13.78
C GLN A 2 58.71 -43.50 -13.07
N ILE A 3 57.52 -43.59 -13.70
CA ILE A 3 56.62 -44.71 -13.96
C ILE A 3 56.23 -45.56 -12.73
N LYS A 4 54.88 -45.56 -12.46
CA LYS A 4 53.97 -46.69 -12.09
C LYS A 4 52.63 -46.04 -11.68
N GLY A 5 51.48 -46.13 -12.30
CA GLY A 5 50.84 -47.31 -12.94
C GLY A 5 50.15 -48.21 -11.94
N ARG A 6 48.82 -48.06 -11.75
CA ARG A 6 47.94 -49.18 -11.39
C ARG A 6 46.48 -48.91 -11.73
N THR A 7 46.04 -49.82 -12.56
CA THR A 7 44.70 -50.09 -13.12
C THR A 7 43.83 -50.90 -12.15
N VAL A 8 42.54 -51.07 -12.51
CA VAL A 8 41.58 -52.14 -12.14
C VAL A 8 40.61 -51.70 -10.99
N ALA A 9 39.31 -51.85 -11.05
CA ALA A 9 38.44 -52.75 -11.82
C ALA A 9 37.00 -52.26 -11.84
N LEU A 10 36.33 -52.57 -12.91
CA LEU A 10 34.91 -52.52 -13.23
C LEU A 10 34.15 -53.61 -12.41
N PHE A 11 33.01 -53.23 -11.80
CA PHE A 11 32.00 -54.21 -11.39
C PHE A 11 30.63 -53.76 -11.90
N LEU A 12 30.17 -54.47 -12.94
CA LEU A 12 28.79 -54.54 -13.40
C LEU A 12 28.01 -55.46 -12.47
N LEU A 13 26.88 -55.02 -11.99
CA LEU A 13 25.85 -55.91 -11.45
C LEU A 13 24.50 -55.55 -12.07
N VAL A 14 24.04 -56.43 -12.94
CA VAL A 14 22.72 -56.50 -13.56
C VAL A 14 21.86 -57.37 -12.67
N VAL A 15 20.70 -56.86 -12.22
CA VAL A 15 19.56 -57.67 -11.75
C VAL A 15 18.31 -56.82 -11.98
N GLY A 16 17.46 -57.14 -12.95
CA GLY A 16 16.35 -58.05 -12.77
C GLY A 16 15.04 -57.27 -12.81
N PHE A 17 14.40 -57.24 -13.99
CA PHE A 17 13.06 -56.72 -14.26
C PHE A 17 11.99 -57.56 -13.53
N VAL A 18 11.05 -56.90 -12.82
CA VAL A 18 9.71 -57.46 -12.59
C VAL A 18 8.69 -56.35 -12.97
N LEU A 19 8.02 -56.60 -14.08
CA LEU A 19 6.82 -55.89 -14.52
C LEU A 19 5.65 -56.27 -13.62
N SER A 20 5.04 -55.30 -12.95
CA SER A 20 3.70 -55.38 -12.41
C SER A 20 2.87 -54.26 -13.03
N CYS A 21 2.00 -54.64 -13.97
CA CYS A 21 0.95 -53.77 -14.49
C CYS A 21 -0.11 -53.55 -13.40
N GLY A 22 -0.12 -52.34 -12.82
CA GLY A 22 -1.21 -51.84 -12.02
C GLY A 22 -1.71 -50.54 -12.65
N SER A 23 -2.84 -50.59 -13.33
CA SER A 23 -3.55 -49.44 -13.86
C SER A 23 -4.08 -48.59 -12.72
N HIS A 24 -3.42 -47.47 -12.43
CA HIS A 24 -3.98 -46.40 -11.60
C HIS A 24 -4.03 -45.13 -12.45
N SER A 25 -5.25 -44.64 -12.70
CA SER A 25 -5.49 -43.30 -13.23
C SER A 25 -4.84 -42.29 -12.29
N PRO A 26 -4.04 -41.36 -12.80
CA PRO A 26 -3.61 -40.22 -11.98
C PRO A 26 -4.80 -39.29 -11.82
N ASN A 27 -5.41 -39.29 -10.64
CA ASN A 27 -6.18 -38.15 -10.16
C ASN A 27 -5.21 -36.97 -10.07
N ASN A 28 -5.17 -36.19 -11.11
CA ASN A 28 -4.45 -34.93 -11.16
C ASN A 28 -5.27 -33.90 -10.35
N ARG A 29 -5.28 -34.05 -9.02
CA ARG A 29 -5.49 -32.92 -8.14
C ARG A 29 -4.16 -32.16 -8.16
N SER A 30 -4.12 -31.11 -8.96
CA SER A 30 -3.15 -30.05 -8.79
C SER A 30 -3.30 -29.51 -7.37
N ASP A 31 -2.45 -30.01 -6.49
CA ASP A 31 -2.25 -29.48 -5.16
C ASP A 31 -1.51 -28.14 -5.34
N HIS A 32 -2.28 -27.12 -5.76
CA HIS A 32 -1.87 -25.73 -5.65
C HIS A 32 -2.05 -25.32 -4.18
N SER A 33 -1.33 -25.98 -3.28
CA SER A 33 -0.93 -25.35 -2.03
C SER A 33 0.15 -24.32 -2.37
N ASP A 34 -0.26 -23.26 -3.02
CA ASP A 34 0.51 -22.04 -3.12
C ASP A 34 0.55 -21.45 -1.70
N ALA A 35 1.40 -22.00 -0.87
CA ALA A 35 1.85 -21.38 0.35
C ALA A 35 2.74 -20.20 -0.07
N ARG A 36 2.13 -19.17 -0.65
CA ARG A 36 2.73 -17.84 -0.69
C ARG A 36 2.89 -17.45 0.75
N THR A 37 4.09 -17.65 1.24
CA THR A 37 4.53 -17.14 2.52
C THR A 37 4.26 -15.64 2.49
N ASP A 38 3.45 -15.15 3.41
CA ASP A 38 3.19 -13.73 3.59
C ASP A 38 4.53 -13.00 3.70
N PHE A 39 4.90 -12.26 2.65
CA PHE A 39 6.21 -11.64 2.55
C PHE A 39 6.29 -10.51 3.57
N THR A 40 7.17 -10.69 4.55
CA THR A 40 7.38 -9.76 5.66
C THR A 40 8.87 -9.47 5.81
N LEU A 41 9.21 -8.20 5.81
CA LEU A 41 10.56 -7.71 6.12
C LEU A 41 10.66 -7.37 7.61
N ASP A 42 11.76 -7.73 8.24
CA ASP A 42 12.05 -7.36 9.62
C ASP A 42 13.16 -6.30 9.68
N ILE A 43 12.89 -5.20 10.36
CA ILE A 43 13.91 -4.23 10.74
C ILE A 43 14.27 -4.47 12.19
N LEU A 44 15.52 -4.83 12.42
CA LEU A 44 16.05 -4.94 13.77
C LEU A 44 16.19 -3.53 14.36
N GLY A 45 15.50 -3.26 15.44
CA GLY A 45 15.52 -1.97 16.12
C GLY A 45 15.10 -2.09 17.58
N GLY A 46 15.35 -1.03 18.33
CA GLY A 46 14.89 -0.90 19.71
C GLY A 46 13.38 -0.68 19.82
N SER A 47 12.91 -0.41 21.02
CA SER A 47 11.50 -0.08 21.30
C SER A 47 11.04 1.28 20.76
N SER A 48 11.96 2.11 20.27
CA SER A 48 11.70 3.41 19.65
C SER A 48 12.25 3.41 18.24
N ILE A 49 11.42 3.71 17.26
CA ILE A 49 11.76 3.76 15.84
C ILE A 49 11.38 5.12 15.30
N ARG A 50 12.28 5.68 14.49
CA ARG A 50 12.09 6.96 13.82
C ARG A 50 12.15 6.76 12.31
N PHE A 51 11.07 7.05 11.60
CA PHE A 51 11.02 6.89 10.15
C PHE A 51 10.36 8.09 9.47
N VAL A 52 10.56 8.20 8.16
CA VAL A 52 9.94 9.23 7.32
C VAL A 52 8.83 8.64 6.48
N ALA A 53 7.70 9.36 6.37
CA ALA A 53 6.64 9.11 5.41
C ALA A 53 6.44 10.37 4.53
N PHE A 54 6.47 10.19 3.20
CA PHE A 54 6.19 11.25 2.21
C PHE A 54 5.99 10.62 0.84
N GLY A 55 5.56 11.38 -0.18
CA GLY A 55 5.40 10.87 -1.54
C GLY A 55 5.33 11.97 -2.58
N ASP A 56 5.02 11.58 -3.82
CA ASP A 56 4.82 12.48 -4.95
C ASP A 56 6.05 13.34 -5.23
N THR A 57 7.18 12.67 -5.33
CA THR A 57 8.48 13.29 -5.62
C THR A 57 8.66 13.56 -7.10
N ARG A 58 8.12 12.69 -7.96
CA ARG A 58 8.19 12.75 -9.42
C ARG A 58 9.58 13.10 -9.90
N PHE A 59 10.57 12.27 -9.56
CA PHE A 59 11.93 12.42 -10.09
C PHE A 59 11.87 12.45 -11.60
N HIS A 60 12.40 13.51 -12.17
CA HIS A 60 12.40 13.84 -13.59
C HIS A 60 13.51 14.84 -13.86
N ASP A 61 13.81 15.10 -15.14
CA ASP A 61 14.81 16.10 -15.55
C ASP A 61 14.66 17.41 -14.75
N PRO A 62 15.65 17.82 -13.97
CA PRO A 62 15.57 19.04 -13.15
C PRO A 62 15.34 20.34 -13.94
N SER A 63 15.57 20.34 -15.25
CA SER A 63 15.32 21.49 -16.12
C SER A 63 13.84 21.61 -16.55
N ASP A 64 13.06 20.52 -16.48
CA ASP A 64 11.62 20.54 -16.70
C ASP A 64 10.87 20.67 -15.37
N THR A 65 10.34 21.85 -15.10
CA THR A 65 9.61 22.16 -13.87
C THR A 65 8.12 21.82 -13.95
N THR A 66 7.64 21.29 -15.09
CA THR A 66 6.22 20.96 -15.28
C THR A 66 5.77 19.81 -14.36
N PRO A 67 6.50 18.69 -14.25
CA PRO A 67 6.09 17.59 -13.39
C PRO A 67 6.32 17.84 -11.91
N ALA A 68 7.43 18.52 -11.57
CA ALA A 68 7.86 18.72 -10.20
C ALA A 68 8.82 19.91 -10.06
N ASN A 69 8.91 20.46 -8.85
CA ASN A 69 9.92 21.44 -8.47
C ASN A 69 11.19 20.71 -7.98
N ALA A 70 12.17 20.60 -8.85
CA ALA A 70 13.42 19.90 -8.56
C ALA A 70 14.15 20.46 -7.34
N SER A 71 14.16 21.81 -7.14
CA SER A 71 14.82 22.44 -6.00
C SER A 71 14.16 22.06 -4.66
N VAL A 72 12.82 21.95 -4.65
CA VAL A 72 12.07 21.46 -3.49
C VAL A 72 12.37 20.00 -3.22
N ARG A 73 12.27 19.15 -4.23
CA ARG A 73 12.53 17.70 -4.13
C ARG A 73 13.94 17.45 -3.58
N GLN A 74 14.96 18.08 -4.14
CA GLN A 74 16.35 17.98 -3.68
C GLN A 74 16.53 18.46 -2.24
N ALA A 75 15.87 19.56 -1.85
CA ALA A 75 15.92 20.06 -0.48
C ALA A 75 15.30 19.08 0.52
N ILE A 76 14.15 18.48 0.17
CA ILE A 76 13.48 17.46 1.00
C ILE A 76 14.35 16.20 1.12
N VAL A 77 14.87 15.68 0.01
CA VAL A 77 15.76 14.51 0.00
C VAL A 77 16.99 14.73 0.88
N ALA A 78 17.62 15.92 0.78
CA ALA A 78 18.78 16.27 1.60
C ALA A 78 18.42 16.47 3.08
N ALA A 79 17.24 16.99 3.38
CA ALA A 79 16.76 17.14 4.77
C ALA A 79 16.51 15.74 5.39
N ILE A 80 15.84 14.85 4.68
CA ILE A 80 15.61 13.47 5.12
C ILE A 80 16.93 12.74 5.38
N ASP A 81 17.93 12.91 4.51
CA ASP A 81 19.26 12.32 4.72
C ASP A 81 19.90 12.79 6.05
N LYS A 82 19.79 14.07 6.37
CA LYS A 82 20.31 14.63 7.63
C LYS A 82 19.63 14.08 8.87
N GLU A 83 18.34 13.72 8.77
CA GLU A 83 17.56 13.15 9.86
C GLU A 83 18.01 11.73 10.24
N ARG A 84 18.68 11.01 9.33
CA ARG A 84 19.12 9.62 9.54
C ARG A 84 17.99 8.72 10.05
N PRO A 85 16.83 8.67 9.37
CA PRO A 85 15.74 7.83 9.82
C PRO A 85 16.12 6.34 9.73
N THR A 86 15.45 5.52 10.51
CA THR A 86 15.59 4.05 10.43
C THR A 86 15.20 3.54 9.04
N PHE A 87 14.22 4.16 8.43
CA PHE A 87 13.81 3.92 7.03
C PHE A 87 12.98 5.09 6.50
N VAL A 88 12.76 5.06 5.19
CA VAL A 88 11.85 5.99 4.49
C VAL A 88 10.74 5.17 3.86
N SER A 89 9.47 5.55 4.07
CA SER A 89 8.31 5.08 3.33
C SER A 89 7.90 6.15 2.32
N ILE A 90 7.86 5.79 1.02
CA ILE A 90 7.45 6.71 -0.05
C ILE A 90 6.06 6.27 -0.53
N SER A 91 5.07 7.15 -0.40
CA SER A 91 3.66 6.87 -0.73
C SER A 91 3.34 6.93 -2.23
N GLY A 92 4.29 6.59 -3.09
CA GLY A 92 4.14 6.48 -4.54
C GLY A 92 4.47 7.76 -5.31
N ASP A 93 4.33 7.68 -6.64
CA ASP A 93 4.71 8.69 -7.61
C ASP A 93 6.17 9.15 -7.39
N ILE A 94 7.05 8.13 -7.31
CA ILE A 94 8.49 8.33 -7.11
C ILE A 94 9.09 9.03 -8.32
N VAL A 95 8.84 8.49 -9.51
CA VAL A 95 9.26 9.07 -10.79
C VAL A 95 8.07 9.68 -11.53
N PHE A 96 8.33 10.53 -12.53
CA PHE A 96 7.26 11.09 -13.36
C PHE A 96 6.75 10.09 -14.40
N ASP A 97 7.63 9.23 -14.92
CA ASP A 97 7.29 8.24 -15.91
C ASP A 97 7.99 6.90 -15.60
N GLY A 98 7.21 5.89 -15.18
CA GLY A 98 7.75 4.64 -14.65
C GLY A 98 8.57 3.83 -15.65
N ASP A 99 8.26 3.89 -16.95
CA ASP A 99 9.03 3.21 -17.99
C ASP A 99 10.21 4.03 -18.52
N ASP A 100 10.32 5.32 -18.15
CA ASP A 100 11.45 6.14 -18.57
C ASP A 100 12.69 5.92 -17.68
N ALA A 101 13.70 5.28 -18.26
CA ALA A 101 14.97 5.05 -17.59
C ALA A 101 15.72 6.33 -17.21
N SER A 102 15.43 7.48 -17.85
CA SER A 102 16.06 8.76 -17.52
C SER A 102 15.55 9.31 -16.19
N ASP A 103 14.26 9.17 -15.90
CA ASP A 103 13.66 9.56 -14.64
C ASP A 103 14.24 8.75 -13.46
N TRP A 104 14.42 7.46 -13.67
CA TRP A 104 15.05 6.59 -12.69
C TRP A 104 16.55 6.93 -12.48
N LYS A 105 17.25 7.46 -13.47
CA LYS A 105 18.63 7.97 -13.28
C LYS A 105 18.63 9.22 -12.40
N VAL A 106 17.62 10.09 -12.51
CA VAL A 106 17.48 11.24 -11.63
C VAL A 106 17.24 10.77 -10.19
N TRP A 107 16.34 9.78 -9.97
CA TRP A 107 16.18 9.11 -8.68
C TRP A 107 17.52 8.57 -8.16
N ASP A 108 18.23 7.80 -8.98
CA ASP A 108 19.50 7.18 -8.61
C ASP A 108 20.55 8.22 -8.18
N SER A 109 20.59 9.38 -8.83
CA SER A 109 21.49 10.47 -8.53
C SER A 109 21.10 11.25 -7.29
N GLU A 110 19.85 11.76 -7.23
CA GLU A 110 19.42 12.67 -6.17
C GLU A 110 19.25 11.97 -4.82
N SER A 111 18.90 10.66 -4.80
CA SER A 111 18.79 9.85 -3.59
C SER A 111 20.05 9.06 -3.22
N ALA A 112 21.19 9.32 -3.86
CA ALA A 112 22.45 8.57 -3.67
C ALA A 112 22.87 8.55 -2.19
N ALA A 113 22.78 9.68 -1.50
CA ALA A 113 23.16 9.79 -0.09
C ALA A 113 22.41 8.80 0.83
N TRP A 114 21.14 8.51 0.53
CA TRP A 114 20.38 7.52 1.31
C TRP A 114 20.98 6.12 1.20
N ARG A 115 21.45 5.73 0.01
CA ARG A 115 22.13 4.44 -0.21
C ARG A 115 23.50 4.41 0.46
N GLU A 116 24.27 5.49 0.36
CA GLU A 116 25.57 5.64 1.03
C GLU A 116 25.44 5.54 2.55
N HIS A 117 24.37 6.09 3.09
CA HIS A 117 24.08 6.05 4.51
C HIS A 117 23.23 4.85 4.95
N HIS A 118 23.00 3.89 4.05
CA HIS A 118 22.25 2.66 4.30
C HIS A 118 20.84 2.87 4.83
N ILE A 119 20.17 3.96 4.44
CA ILE A 119 18.77 4.23 4.77
C ILE A 119 17.88 3.38 3.87
N PRO A 120 17.16 2.38 4.42
CA PRO A 120 16.23 1.57 3.62
C PRO A 120 15.06 2.40 3.14
N VAL A 121 14.59 2.13 1.91
CA VAL A 121 13.38 2.70 1.34
C VAL A 121 12.35 1.60 1.17
N PHE A 122 11.12 1.82 1.67
CA PHE A 122 9.95 0.97 1.48
C PHE A 122 8.92 1.74 0.64
N PRO A 123 8.91 1.50 -0.66
CA PRO A 123 8.11 2.27 -1.60
C PRO A 123 6.71 1.68 -1.77
N VAL A 124 5.75 2.57 -2.01
CA VAL A 124 4.41 2.25 -2.53
C VAL A 124 4.41 2.49 -4.02
N LEU A 125 3.65 1.72 -4.80
CA LEU A 125 3.42 1.99 -6.21
C LEU A 125 2.38 3.11 -6.37
N GLY A 126 2.78 4.21 -7.05
CA GLY A 126 1.86 5.25 -7.51
C GLY A 126 1.47 5.04 -8.98
N ASN A 127 0.52 5.85 -9.47
CA ASN A 127 0.09 5.74 -10.87
C ASN A 127 1.16 6.20 -11.86
N HIS A 128 2.04 7.12 -11.47
CA HIS A 128 3.18 7.54 -12.29
C HIS A 128 4.29 6.48 -12.33
N ASP A 129 4.50 5.73 -11.26
CA ASP A 129 5.44 4.60 -11.24
C ASP A 129 5.03 3.46 -12.18
N LEU A 130 3.75 3.41 -12.58
CA LEU A 130 3.18 2.45 -13.54
C LEU A 130 2.91 3.07 -14.92
N LYS A 131 3.25 4.34 -15.14
CA LYS A 131 2.98 5.03 -16.40
C LYS A 131 3.90 4.51 -17.50
N GLY A 132 3.38 4.49 -18.73
CA GLY A 132 4.03 3.95 -19.92
C GLY A 132 3.84 2.45 -20.09
N ASP A 133 4.86 1.71 -20.51
CA ASP A 133 4.85 0.26 -20.58
C ASP A 133 4.95 -0.34 -19.17
N HIS A 134 3.89 -0.99 -18.70
CA HIS A 134 3.78 -1.48 -17.33
C HIS A 134 4.86 -2.50 -16.94
N ASP A 135 5.28 -3.37 -17.86
CA ASP A 135 6.28 -4.39 -17.55
C ASP A 135 7.66 -3.73 -17.39
N THR A 136 7.98 -2.77 -18.25
CA THR A 136 9.19 -1.96 -18.16
C THR A 136 9.19 -1.11 -16.89
N ALA A 137 8.07 -0.47 -16.57
CA ALA A 137 7.91 0.36 -15.38
C ALA A 137 8.14 -0.46 -14.10
N LEU A 138 7.50 -1.63 -13.98
CA LEU A 138 7.71 -2.55 -12.86
C LEU A 138 9.13 -3.10 -12.80
N ALA A 139 9.75 -3.40 -13.94
CA ALA A 139 11.14 -3.84 -13.98
C ALA A 139 12.09 -2.75 -13.46
N ASN A 140 11.90 -1.50 -13.87
CA ASN A 140 12.66 -0.34 -13.39
C ASN A 140 12.49 -0.13 -11.88
N TYR A 141 11.24 -0.19 -11.40
CA TYR A 141 10.90 -0.05 -9.98
C TYR A 141 11.57 -1.14 -9.12
N PHE A 142 11.37 -2.41 -9.45
CA PHE A 142 11.94 -3.50 -8.66
C PHE A 142 13.47 -3.61 -8.75
N ALA A 143 14.09 -3.08 -9.83
CA ALA A 143 15.55 -2.96 -9.91
C ALA A 143 16.11 -2.01 -8.84
N ARG A 144 15.36 -0.95 -8.45
CA ARG A 144 15.77 0.01 -7.41
C ARG A 144 15.40 -0.44 -6.01
N PHE A 145 14.38 -1.28 -5.89
CA PHE A 145 13.86 -1.75 -4.61
C PHE A 145 13.91 -3.29 -4.51
N PRO A 146 15.10 -3.91 -4.60
CA PRO A 146 15.21 -5.38 -4.62
C PRO A 146 14.77 -6.03 -3.30
N ARG A 147 14.74 -5.29 -2.19
CA ARG A 147 14.30 -5.80 -0.88
C ARG A 147 12.84 -6.25 -0.87
N VAL A 148 12.00 -5.69 -1.72
CA VAL A 148 10.57 -6.07 -1.77
C VAL A 148 10.32 -7.30 -2.64
N GLU A 149 11.36 -7.92 -3.23
CA GLU A 149 11.33 -9.21 -3.97
C GLU A 149 10.18 -9.30 -4.99
N LYS A 150 9.91 -8.20 -5.69
CA LYS A 150 8.81 -8.04 -6.66
C LYS A 150 7.40 -8.12 -6.06
N ASN A 151 7.26 -8.00 -4.73
CA ASN A 151 5.95 -7.88 -4.11
C ASN A 151 5.42 -6.45 -4.27
N ARG A 152 4.21 -6.32 -4.78
CA ARG A 152 3.52 -5.03 -4.97
C ARG A 152 2.82 -4.57 -3.69
N PHE A 153 2.47 -5.52 -2.82
CA PHE A 153 2.00 -5.30 -1.46
C PHE A 153 2.79 -6.20 -0.50
N TYR A 154 3.13 -5.70 0.65
CA TYR A 154 4.02 -6.38 1.60
C TYR A 154 3.95 -5.76 2.99
N SER A 155 4.57 -6.41 3.97
CA SER A 155 4.68 -5.88 5.33
C SER A 155 6.13 -5.67 5.77
N VAL A 156 6.33 -4.69 6.64
CA VAL A 156 7.61 -4.42 7.30
C VAL A 156 7.37 -4.35 8.80
N ARG A 157 7.96 -5.27 9.57
CA ARG A 157 7.88 -5.25 11.04
C ARG A 157 9.06 -4.49 11.61
N PHE A 158 8.81 -3.71 12.65
CA PHE A 158 9.84 -2.97 13.38
C PHE A 158 9.37 -2.68 14.81
N GLY A 159 10.21 -3.00 15.78
CA GLY A 159 9.85 -2.84 17.18
C GLY A 159 8.51 -3.54 17.47
N ASN A 160 7.55 -2.78 17.98
CA ASN A 160 6.19 -3.26 18.28
C ASN A 160 5.14 -2.74 17.29
N CYS A 161 5.56 -2.54 16.05
CA CYS A 161 4.79 -1.97 14.97
C CYS A 161 4.94 -2.80 13.69
N VAL A 162 4.01 -2.58 12.77
CA VAL A 162 4.11 -3.05 11.39
C VAL A 162 3.68 -1.95 10.43
N LEU A 163 4.34 -1.85 9.28
CA LEU A 163 3.90 -1.09 8.11
C LEU A 163 3.35 -2.09 7.09
N LEU A 164 2.08 -1.95 6.74
CA LEU A 164 1.43 -2.69 5.65
C LEU A 164 1.41 -1.77 4.43
N VAL A 165 2.13 -2.17 3.39
CA VAL A 165 2.17 -1.46 2.10
C VAL A 165 1.15 -2.07 1.17
N LEU A 166 0.28 -1.24 0.58
CA LEU A 166 -0.76 -1.65 -0.35
C LEU A 166 -0.53 -1.03 -1.72
N ASP A 167 -0.90 -1.77 -2.75
CA ASP A 167 -0.93 -1.28 -4.13
C ASP A 167 -2.34 -0.82 -4.50
N SER A 168 -2.58 0.48 -4.46
CA SER A 168 -3.88 1.07 -4.78
C SER A 168 -4.18 1.19 -6.29
N SER A 169 -3.35 0.62 -7.17
CA SER A 169 -3.74 0.35 -8.56
C SER A 169 -4.66 -0.87 -8.66
N GLN A 170 -4.69 -1.72 -7.63
CA GLN A 170 -5.56 -2.88 -7.45
C GLN A 170 -6.65 -2.57 -6.40
N ASP A 171 -7.58 -3.48 -6.19
CA ASP A 171 -8.57 -3.38 -5.11
C ASP A 171 -7.92 -3.76 -3.77
N GLU A 172 -8.01 -2.89 -2.77
CA GLU A 172 -7.35 -3.06 -1.48
C GLU A 172 -8.12 -3.97 -0.52
N VAL A 173 -9.42 -4.19 -0.76
CA VAL A 173 -10.31 -4.94 0.16
C VAL A 173 -10.89 -6.20 -0.46
N SER A 174 -10.54 -6.52 -1.69
CA SER A 174 -10.96 -7.74 -2.39
C SER A 174 -9.78 -8.43 -3.09
N GLY A 175 -10.00 -9.67 -3.56
CA GLY A 175 -8.96 -10.47 -4.19
C GLY A 175 -7.80 -10.80 -3.26
N GLU A 176 -6.66 -11.13 -3.83
CA GLU A 176 -5.48 -11.59 -3.09
C GLU A 176 -4.97 -10.56 -2.08
N GLN A 177 -4.88 -9.28 -2.50
CA GLN A 177 -4.43 -8.20 -1.62
C GLN A 177 -5.41 -7.96 -0.46
N GLY A 178 -6.71 -7.94 -0.74
CA GLY A 178 -7.72 -7.75 0.31
C GLY A 178 -7.72 -8.88 1.34
N GLU A 179 -7.61 -10.13 0.91
CA GLU A 179 -7.47 -11.28 1.80
C GLU A 179 -6.18 -11.20 2.63
N TRP A 180 -5.07 -10.82 2.00
CA TRP A 180 -3.79 -10.60 2.67
C TRP A 180 -3.90 -9.50 3.74
N LEU A 181 -4.49 -8.34 3.39
CA LEU A 181 -4.69 -7.23 4.34
C LEU A 181 -5.52 -7.67 5.55
N LEU A 182 -6.66 -8.32 5.31
CA LEU A 182 -7.54 -8.77 6.39
C LEU A 182 -6.84 -9.75 7.33
N ARG A 183 -6.08 -10.72 6.79
CA ARG A 183 -5.28 -11.65 7.61
C ARG A 183 -4.23 -10.91 8.45
N HIS A 184 -3.54 -9.92 7.90
CA HIS A 184 -2.54 -9.16 8.62
C HIS A 184 -3.14 -8.26 9.71
N LEU A 185 -4.30 -7.64 9.45
CA LEU A 185 -5.04 -6.90 10.47
C LEU A 185 -5.43 -7.82 11.64
N ASP A 186 -5.95 -9.02 11.35
CA ASP A 186 -6.30 -10.00 12.39
C ASP A 186 -5.08 -10.50 13.17
N LEU A 187 -3.97 -10.78 12.47
CA LEU A 187 -2.70 -11.23 13.08
C LEU A 187 -2.13 -10.20 14.05
N TYR A 188 -2.19 -8.92 13.69
CA TYR A 188 -1.52 -7.86 14.43
C TYR A 188 -2.44 -7.07 15.37
N ALA A 189 -3.76 -7.23 15.26
CA ALA A 189 -4.77 -6.47 16.01
C ALA A 189 -4.49 -6.34 17.51
N ASN A 190 -4.07 -7.45 18.16
CA ASN A 190 -3.90 -7.53 19.62
C ASN A 190 -2.46 -7.86 20.03
N SER A 191 -1.54 -7.98 19.09
CA SER A 191 -0.13 -8.32 19.34
C SER A 191 0.82 -7.14 19.24
N LEU A 192 0.44 -6.10 18.49
CA LEU A 192 1.23 -4.90 18.27
C LEU A 192 0.56 -3.66 18.89
N ASP A 193 1.30 -2.56 19.01
CA ASP A 193 0.76 -1.27 19.49
C ASP A 193 0.22 -0.42 18.34
N PHE A 194 0.89 -0.46 17.18
CA PHE A 194 0.53 0.34 16.01
C PHE A 194 0.64 -0.48 14.72
N ILE A 195 -0.33 -0.27 13.85
CA ILE A 195 -0.32 -0.74 12.48
C ILE A 195 -0.37 0.48 11.57
N PHE A 196 0.72 0.71 10.86
CA PHE A 196 0.79 1.71 9.81
C PHE A 196 0.34 1.09 8.49
N ILE A 197 -0.38 1.83 7.68
CA ILE A 197 -0.79 1.42 6.33
C ILE A 197 -0.31 2.50 5.36
N ALA A 198 0.40 2.11 4.31
CA ALA A 198 0.83 3.01 3.26
C ALA A 198 0.22 2.58 1.93
N LEU A 199 -0.39 3.53 1.23
CA LEU A 199 -0.94 3.36 -0.11
C LEU A 199 -0.81 4.68 -0.88
N HIS A 200 -1.00 4.65 -2.22
CA HIS A 200 -0.84 5.90 -2.98
C HIS A 200 -2.11 6.75 -2.95
N HIS A 201 -3.26 6.19 -3.35
CA HIS A 201 -4.50 6.97 -3.42
C HIS A 201 -5.16 7.13 -2.05
N PRO A 202 -5.53 8.35 -1.65
CA PRO A 202 -6.03 8.62 -0.30
C PRO A 202 -7.47 8.13 -0.08
N PRO A 203 -7.77 7.50 1.07
CA PRO A 203 -9.14 7.20 1.50
C PRO A 203 -9.98 8.44 1.76
N TYR A 204 -9.35 9.50 2.28
CA TYR A 204 -9.95 10.79 2.53
C TYR A 204 -9.12 11.90 1.93
N THR A 205 -9.78 12.86 1.31
CA THR A 205 -9.19 14.14 0.86
C THR A 205 -10.27 15.20 0.72
N SER A 206 -9.91 16.44 0.95
CA SER A 206 -10.70 17.62 0.62
C SER A 206 -10.34 18.22 -0.75
N SER A 207 -9.36 17.61 -1.45
CA SER A 207 -8.99 17.97 -2.81
C SER A 207 -10.15 17.78 -3.79
N LEU A 208 -10.21 18.63 -4.79
CA LEU A 208 -11.21 18.59 -5.84
C LEU A 208 -10.55 18.54 -7.22
N ASP A 209 -11.16 17.79 -8.14
CA ASP A 209 -10.75 17.69 -9.55
C ASP A 209 -11.25 18.91 -10.34
N GLU A 210 -10.78 20.08 -9.96
CA GLU A 210 -11.12 21.35 -10.61
C GLU A 210 -9.86 22.14 -10.94
N LYS A 211 -9.79 22.71 -12.15
CA LYS A 211 -8.64 23.51 -12.62
C LYS A 211 -8.24 24.65 -11.68
N ARG A 212 -9.20 25.29 -11.00
CA ARG A 212 -8.92 26.38 -10.05
C ARG A 212 -8.11 25.95 -8.82
N TYR A 213 -8.08 24.64 -8.54
CA TYR A 213 -7.29 24.04 -7.46
C TYR A 213 -6.04 23.31 -7.96
N GLY A 214 -5.62 23.57 -9.22
CA GLY A 214 -4.45 22.91 -9.81
C GLY A 214 -4.73 21.55 -10.44
N GLY A 215 -6.03 21.15 -10.58
CA GLY A 215 -6.42 19.85 -11.14
C GLY A 215 -6.22 18.69 -10.17
N GLY A 216 -6.42 18.95 -8.87
CA GLY A 216 -6.32 17.91 -7.83
C GLY A 216 -7.36 16.78 -7.99
N HIS A 217 -7.26 15.78 -7.17
CA HIS A 217 -8.04 14.55 -7.25
C HIS A 217 -8.93 14.34 -6.03
N SER A 218 -10.15 13.87 -6.24
CA SER A 218 -11.07 13.48 -5.17
C SER A 218 -10.83 12.03 -4.74
N ALA A 219 -11.23 11.69 -3.51
CA ALA A 219 -11.15 10.32 -3.00
C ALA A 219 -12.00 9.36 -3.85
N ARG A 220 -11.42 8.21 -4.20
CA ARG A 220 -12.09 7.18 -5.01
C ARG A 220 -12.93 6.24 -4.12
N THR A 221 -13.93 5.61 -4.72
CA THR A 221 -14.85 4.70 -4.01
C THR A 221 -14.12 3.49 -3.40
N ARG A 222 -13.05 3.00 -4.03
CA ARG A 222 -12.27 1.85 -3.53
C ARG A 222 -11.61 2.17 -2.20
N GLU A 223 -10.85 3.25 -2.14
CA GLU A 223 -10.15 3.66 -0.92
C GLU A 223 -11.12 4.09 0.19
N GLN A 224 -12.28 4.65 -0.16
CA GLN A 224 -13.36 4.86 0.81
C GLN A 224 -13.92 3.53 1.35
N SER A 225 -13.89 2.44 0.56
CA SER A 225 -14.25 1.11 1.05
C SER A 225 -13.19 0.56 2.00
N LEU A 226 -11.91 0.78 1.71
CA LEU A 226 -10.81 0.48 2.64
C LEU A 226 -11.01 1.23 3.96
N ALA A 227 -11.28 2.54 3.93
CA ALA A 227 -11.55 3.32 5.14
C ALA A 227 -12.66 2.68 5.99
N ARG A 228 -13.81 2.34 5.38
CA ARG A 228 -14.92 1.68 6.10
C ARG A 228 -14.50 0.36 6.76
N VAL A 229 -13.66 -0.44 6.11
CA VAL A 229 -13.13 -1.68 6.68
C VAL A 229 -12.25 -1.38 7.90
N LEU A 230 -11.31 -0.45 7.78
CA LEU A 230 -10.39 -0.09 8.86
C LEU A 230 -11.13 0.48 10.08
N GLU A 231 -12.03 1.41 9.85
CA GLU A 231 -12.83 2.08 10.88
C GLU A 231 -13.78 1.11 11.60
N SER A 232 -14.37 0.14 10.89
CA SER A 232 -15.21 -0.88 11.51
C SER A 232 -14.44 -1.84 12.42
N ARG A 233 -13.13 -2.03 12.15
CA ARG A 233 -12.26 -2.91 12.92
C ARG A 233 -11.57 -2.22 14.10
N GLN A 234 -11.21 -0.94 13.94
CA GLN A 234 -10.46 -0.20 14.96
C GLN A 234 -11.00 -0.30 16.38
N PRO A 235 -12.32 -0.24 16.65
CA PRO A 235 -12.86 -0.36 18.01
C PRO A 235 -12.58 -1.72 18.69
N GLN A 236 -12.27 -2.76 17.89
CA GLN A 236 -12.04 -4.13 18.37
C GLN A 236 -10.54 -4.47 18.45
N MET A 237 -9.67 -3.54 18.09
CA MET A 237 -8.23 -3.73 18.02
C MET A 237 -7.53 -3.04 19.18
N HIS A 238 -6.50 -3.69 19.74
CA HIS A 238 -5.52 -3.02 20.59
C HIS A 238 -4.65 -2.08 19.77
N ALA A 239 -4.12 -2.55 18.63
CA ALA A 239 -3.28 -1.75 17.77
C ALA A 239 -4.02 -0.54 17.21
N ARG A 240 -3.38 0.64 17.22
CA ARG A 240 -3.90 1.84 16.56
C ARG A 240 -3.55 1.85 15.09
N LEU A 241 -4.54 2.13 14.24
CA LEU A 241 -4.37 2.24 12.79
C LEU A 241 -4.00 3.67 12.41
N ILE A 242 -2.95 3.81 11.60
CA ILE A 242 -2.47 5.08 11.05
C ILE A 242 -2.23 4.87 9.56
N VAL A 243 -2.79 5.72 8.71
CA VAL A 243 -2.73 5.60 7.26
C VAL A 243 -1.95 6.75 6.65
N PHE A 244 -0.97 6.45 5.80
CA PHE A 244 -0.25 7.40 4.98
C PHE A 244 -0.59 7.20 3.51
N SER A 245 -0.88 8.28 2.80
CA SER A 245 -1.17 8.26 1.37
C SER A 245 -0.53 9.44 0.65
N GLY A 246 -0.40 9.33 -0.67
CA GLY A 246 0.08 10.38 -1.57
C GLY A 246 -1.00 10.85 -2.52
N HIS A 247 -0.66 10.98 -3.84
CA HIS A 247 -1.52 11.29 -4.96
C HIS A 247 -2.07 12.72 -4.98
N VAL A 248 -2.48 13.25 -3.85
CA VAL A 248 -2.84 14.65 -3.69
C VAL A 248 -1.61 15.42 -3.24
N HIS A 249 -1.08 16.27 -4.12
CA HIS A 249 0.19 16.97 -3.93
C HIS A 249 0.06 18.11 -2.92
N ASN A 250 -0.27 17.73 -1.68
CA ASN A 250 -0.45 18.65 -0.55
C ASN A 250 -0.37 17.82 0.74
N TYR A 251 -0.65 18.47 1.88
CA TYR A 251 -0.78 17.86 3.18
C TYR A 251 -2.22 17.91 3.66
N GLU A 252 -2.73 16.80 4.18
CA GLU A 252 -4.01 16.72 4.87
C GLU A 252 -3.90 15.81 6.09
N HIS A 253 -4.71 16.11 7.11
CA HIS A 253 -4.83 15.32 8.32
C HIS A 253 -6.32 15.13 8.65
N HIS A 254 -6.74 13.85 8.81
CA HIS A 254 -8.11 13.47 9.08
C HIS A 254 -8.15 12.39 10.16
N ASP A 255 -9.18 12.43 11.02
CA ASP A 255 -9.49 11.39 11.97
C ASP A 255 -10.92 10.89 11.74
N HIS A 256 -11.07 9.58 11.46
CA HIS A 256 -12.36 8.96 11.23
C HIS A 256 -12.41 7.58 11.89
N GLY A 257 -13.48 7.28 12.64
CA GLY A 257 -13.70 5.97 13.25
C GLY A 257 -12.57 5.50 14.17
N GLY A 258 -11.75 6.42 14.71
CA GLY A 258 -10.57 6.12 15.53
C GLY A 258 -9.31 5.77 14.74
N VAL A 259 -9.33 5.91 13.42
CA VAL A 259 -8.17 5.77 12.51
C VAL A 259 -7.70 7.16 12.12
N THR A 260 -6.39 7.40 12.17
CA THR A 260 -5.77 8.65 11.74
C THR A 260 -5.23 8.50 10.32
N TYR A 261 -5.58 9.44 9.45
CA TYR A 261 -5.19 9.46 8.03
C TYR A 261 -4.35 10.69 7.72
N PHE A 262 -3.24 10.50 7.03
CA PHE A 262 -2.40 11.57 6.50
C PHE A 262 -2.34 11.47 4.98
N VAL A 263 -2.60 12.57 4.29
CA VAL A 263 -2.18 12.76 2.91
C VAL A 263 -0.84 13.46 2.94
N THR A 264 0.18 12.87 2.34
CA THR A 264 1.57 13.32 2.42
C THR A 264 2.23 13.36 1.03
N GLY A 265 1.54 14.00 0.06
CA GLY A 265 1.98 14.15 -1.32
C GLY A 265 2.84 15.39 -1.60
N GLY A 266 3.47 15.97 -0.58
CA GLY A 266 4.22 17.22 -0.70
C GLY A 266 5.69 17.07 -1.09
N GLY A 267 6.10 15.95 -1.70
CA GLY A 267 7.50 15.61 -1.98
C GLY A 267 8.19 16.38 -3.11
N GLY A 268 7.48 17.26 -3.80
CA GLY A 268 8.05 18.11 -4.87
C GLY A 268 7.24 18.14 -6.16
N ALA A 269 6.28 17.25 -6.39
CA ALA A 269 5.37 17.30 -7.53
C ALA A 269 4.60 18.62 -7.59
N HIS A 270 4.08 18.97 -8.79
CA HIS A 270 3.30 20.19 -8.97
C HIS A 270 2.17 20.28 -7.93
N PRO A 271 2.13 21.31 -7.08
CA PRO A 271 1.25 21.34 -5.90
C PRO A 271 -0.20 21.63 -6.28
N TYR A 272 -1.13 21.09 -5.50
CA TYR A 272 -2.55 21.40 -5.55
C TYR A 272 -2.95 22.33 -4.41
N LEU A 273 -3.93 23.20 -4.66
CA LEU A 273 -4.60 23.97 -3.61
C LEU A 273 -5.76 23.13 -3.06
N ILE A 274 -5.90 23.11 -1.76
CA ILE A 274 -6.97 22.34 -1.11
C ILE A 274 -8.07 23.26 -0.62
N PRO A 275 -9.33 23.10 -1.09
CA PRO A 275 -10.47 23.84 -0.55
C PRO A 275 -10.85 23.25 0.82
N ARG A 276 -10.20 23.74 1.88
CA ARG A 276 -10.39 23.21 3.22
C ARG A 276 -11.85 23.28 3.68
N LYS A 277 -12.28 22.21 4.35
CA LYS A 277 -13.57 22.13 5.02
C LYS A 277 -13.39 22.42 6.51
N PRO A 278 -14.43 22.88 7.23
CA PRO A 278 -14.35 23.11 8.67
C PRO A 278 -13.98 21.85 9.48
N SER A 279 -14.22 20.65 8.91
CA SER A 279 -13.87 19.36 9.51
C SER A 279 -12.42 18.96 9.31
N ASP A 280 -11.66 19.64 8.43
CA ASP A 280 -10.27 19.30 8.18
C ASP A 280 -9.44 19.73 9.40
N LEU A 281 -8.59 18.84 9.88
CA LEU A 281 -7.78 19.09 11.06
C LEU A 281 -6.59 20.02 10.77
N TYR A 282 -6.17 20.08 9.50
CA TYR A 282 -5.18 21.04 9.01
C TYR A 282 -5.83 22.02 8.05
N GLN A 283 -5.68 23.33 8.32
CA GLN A 283 -6.47 24.39 7.68
C GLN A 283 -5.72 25.26 6.65
N ASP A 284 -4.38 25.11 6.51
CA ASP A 284 -3.65 25.84 5.47
C ASP A 284 -4.01 25.31 4.07
N SER A 285 -4.66 26.15 3.26
CA SER A 285 -5.10 25.83 1.89
C SER A 285 -4.00 26.07 0.84
N GLY A 286 -2.85 26.62 1.24
CA GLY A 286 -1.73 26.94 0.37
C GLY A 286 -0.92 25.72 -0.07
N ILE A 287 0.24 25.99 -0.64
CA ILE A 287 1.22 24.98 -1.03
C ILE A 287 1.91 24.45 0.23
N ASN A 288 1.93 23.14 0.38
CA ASN A 288 2.53 22.48 1.52
C ASN A 288 3.55 21.42 1.06
N TYR A 289 4.74 21.86 0.65
CA TYR A 289 5.86 20.94 0.44
C TYR A 289 6.37 20.44 1.77
N HIS A 290 6.51 19.14 1.94
CA HIS A 290 6.84 18.57 3.24
C HIS A 290 7.31 17.13 3.18
N TYR A 291 7.82 16.67 4.31
CA TYR A 291 7.87 15.26 4.70
C TYR A 291 7.36 15.11 6.14
N LEU A 292 6.90 13.94 6.49
CA LEU A 292 6.47 13.60 7.85
C LEU A 292 7.58 12.83 8.56
N MET A 293 7.99 13.31 9.72
CA MET A 293 8.82 12.54 10.64
C MET A 293 7.91 11.82 11.62
N VAL A 294 8.07 10.50 11.72
CA VAL A 294 7.27 9.63 12.57
C VAL A 294 8.15 9.04 13.66
N ASP A 295 7.92 9.41 14.90
CA ASP A 295 8.56 8.84 16.08
C ASP A 295 7.59 7.87 16.75
N ALA A 296 7.85 6.55 16.65
CA ALA A 296 7.02 5.50 17.20
C ALA A 296 7.67 4.90 18.45
N THR A 297 6.93 4.88 19.55
CA THR A 297 7.25 4.20 20.80
C THR A 297 6.07 3.31 21.21
N PRO A 298 6.22 2.35 22.13
CA PRO A 298 5.08 1.56 22.58
C PRO A 298 3.91 2.39 23.17
N GLN A 299 4.22 3.59 23.70
CA GLN A 299 3.23 4.44 24.38
C GLN A 299 2.54 5.43 23.45
N ARG A 300 3.17 5.80 22.34
CA ARG A 300 2.64 6.80 21.41
C ARG A 300 3.38 6.79 20.08
N VAL A 301 2.68 7.29 19.07
CA VAL A 301 3.28 7.78 17.83
C VAL A 301 3.19 9.30 17.80
N ARG A 302 4.28 9.96 17.46
CA ARG A 302 4.32 11.39 17.17
C ARG A 302 4.61 11.56 15.68
N VAL A 303 3.71 12.21 14.96
CA VAL A 303 3.87 12.58 13.55
C VAL A 303 4.12 14.08 13.48
N THR A 304 5.24 14.49 12.92
CA THR A 304 5.62 15.88 12.76
C THR A 304 5.71 16.23 11.28
N MET A 305 4.92 17.19 10.83
CA MET A 305 5.04 17.75 9.50
C MET A 305 6.23 18.69 9.45
N ASN A 306 7.23 18.38 8.63
CA ASN A 306 8.34 19.28 8.34
C ASN A 306 8.05 19.95 6.99
N LYS A 307 7.46 21.16 7.06
CA LYS A 307 7.07 21.94 5.90
C LYS A 307 8.25 22.78 5.41
N LEU A 308 8.45 22.77 4.09
CA LEU A 308 9.44 23.59 3.38
C LEU A 308 8.73 24.71 2.62
N ASP A 309 9.09 25.94 2.91
CA ASP A 309 8.81 27.10 2.09
C ASP A 309 10.11 27.61 1.44
N ILE A 310 10.04 28.01 0.16
CA ILE A 310 11.18 28.64 -0.54
C ILE A 310 10.77 30.05 -0.93
N ALA A 311 11.39 31.05 -0.31
CA ALA A 311 11.20 32.44 -0.61
C ALA A 311 12.54 33.10 -0.89
N ASP A 312 12.65 33.86 -1.99
CA ASP A 312 13.88 34.54 -2.43
C ASP A 312 15.10 33.58 -2.48
N GLY A 313 14.88 32.34 -2.91
CA GLY A 313 15.91 31.31 -2.99
C GLY A 313 16.38 30.75 -1.62
N LYS A 314 15.74 31.18 -0.52
CA LYS A 314 16.06 30.68 0.83
C LYS A 314 15.04 29.63 1.27
N GLN A 315 15.56 28.56 1.83
CA GLN A 315 14.76 27.50 2.44
C GLN A 315 14.36 27.89 3.87
N GLN A 316 13.08 27.81 4.17
CA GLN A 316 12.54 27.98 5.52
C GLN A 316 11.79 26.70 5.91
N TRP A 317 12.19 26.09 7.01
CA TRP A 317 11.54 24.90 7.55
C TRP A 317 10.70 25.29 8.76
N THR A 318 9.46 24.78 8.77
CA THR A 318 8.50 24.95 9.87
C THR A 318 7.82 23.66 10.22
N GLN A 319 7.19 23.59 11.40
CA GLN A 319 6.44 22.40 11.87
C GLN A 319 5.01 22.82 12.22
N PRO A 320 4.17 23.11 11.23
CA PRO A 320 2.83 23.67 11.48
C PRO A 320 1.83 22.65 12.01
N ASP A 321 2.10 21.34 11.88
CA ASP A 321 1.26 20.28 12.44
C ASP A 321 2.12 19.24 13.14
N VAL A 322 1.71 18.93 14.37
CA VAL A 322 2.33 17.92 15.22
C VAL A 322 1.24 17.11 15.90
N VAL A 323 1.09 15.86 15.46
CA VAL A 323 0.03 14.96 15.90
C VAL A 323 0.63 13.92 16.86
N VAL A 324 -0.03 13.73 18.02
CA VAL A 324 0.35 12.69 18.98
C VAL A 324 -0.80 11.70 19.12
N ILE A 325 -0.55 10.46 18.69
CA ILE A 325 -1.50 9.36 18.74
C ILE A 325 -1.10 8.46 19.90
N PRO A 326 -1.90 8.41 20.99
CA PRO A 326 -1.59 7.54 22.13
C PRO A 326 -1.74 6.07 21.74
N GLY A 327 -0.85 5.22 22.24
CA GLY A 327 -1.04 3.77 22.24
C GLY A 327 -2.25 3.38 23.05
N ALA A 328 -2.81 2.22 22.80
CA ALA A 328 -3.85 1.68 23.65
C ALA A 328 -3.34 1.39 25.07
N ALA A 329 -4.25 1.36 26.06
CA ALA A 329 -3.87 0.98 27.41
C ALA A 329 -3.25 -0.42 27.43
N PRO A 330 -2.24 -0.69 28.29
CA PRO A 330 -1.62 -1.99 28.36
C PRO A 330 -2.64 -3.11 28.61
N VAL A 331 -2.74 -4.03 27.67
CA VAL A 331 -3.55 -5.27 27.82
C VAL A 331 -2.55 -6.43 27.81
N ALA A 332 -2.90 -7.53 28.50
CA ALA A 332 -2.10 -8.76 28.41
C ALA A 332 -2.07 -9.23 26.93
N ARG A 333 -0.92 -9.06 26.29
CA ARG A 333 -0.74 -9.34 24.86
C ARG A 333 -0.81 -10.83 24.59
N GLN A 334 -1.57 -11.21 23.58
CA GLN A 334 -1.49 -12.57 23.06
C GLN A 334 -0.23 -12.70 22.20
N PRO A 335 0.60 -13.73 22.42
CA PRO A 335 1.75 -13.98 21.56
C PRO A 335 1.27 -14.23 20.14
N ILE A 336 2.01 -13.72 19.15
CA ILE A 336 1.79 -14.02 17.74
C ILE A 336 1.89 -15.53 17.59
N SER A 337 0.75 -16.22 17.46
CA SER A 337 0.74 -17.68 17.32
C SER A 337 0.88 -18.00 15.85
N ASN A 338 1.86 -18.87 15.51
CA ASN A 338 1.97 -19.51 14.19
C ASN A 338 0.83 -20.54 13.96
N ARG A 339 -0.35 -20.34 14.54
CA ARG A 339 -1.48 -21.25 14.30
C ARG A 339 -1.96 -21.11 12.86
N THR A 340 -1.83 -22.17 12.14
CA THR A 340 -2.33 -22.43 10.80
C THR A 340 -3.79 -21.94 10.64
N PHE A 341 -3.99 -21.04 9.71
CA PHE A 341 -5.21 -20.27 9.42
C PHE A 341 -6.36 -21.06 8.76
N THR A 342 -6.61 -22.31 9.13
CA THR A 342 -7.60 -23.15 8.44
C THR A 342 -9.04 -23.03 8.95
N GLN A 343 -9.33 -22.24 9.97
CA GLN A 343 -10.65 -22.26 10.62
C GLN A 343 -11.53 -21.02 10.49
N PHE A 344 -11.03 -19.86 10.03
CA PHE A 344 -11.85 -18.62 9.97
C PHE A 344 -12.37 -18.26 8.57
N SER A 345 -11.86 -18.89 7.50
CA SER A 345 -12.26 -18.56 6.12
C SER A 345 -13.66 -19.06 5.73
N SER A 346 -14.21 -20.07 6.39
CA SER A 346 -15.50 -20.67 5.97
C SER A 346 -16.73 -19.88 6.41
N GLU A 347 -16.71 -19.23 7.58
CA GLU A 347 -17.90 -18.53 8.10
C GLU A 347 -18.17 -17.18 7.46
N LEU A 348 -17.14 -16.42 7.09
CA LEU A 348 -17.29 -15.11 6.43
C LEU A 348 -17.66 -15.22 4.96
N ILE A 349 -17.13 -16.22 4.25
CA ILE A 349 -17.48 -16.50 2.86
C ILE A 349 -18.94 -16.99 2.77
N THR A 350 -19.39 -17.82 3.69
CA THR A 350 -20.78 -18.34 3.69
C THR A 350 -21.80 -17.21 3.95
N ARG A 351 -21.52 -16.27 4.85
CA ARG A 351 -22.42 -15.12 5.09
C ARG A 351 -22.52 -14.14 3.93
N LYS A 352 -21.42 -13.93 3.18
CA LYS A 352 -21.43 -13.04 2.01
C LYS A 352 -22.17 -13.67 0.83
N TYR A 353 -22.05 -14.98 0.62
CA TYR A 353 -22.79 -15.71 -0.41
C TYR A 353 -24.29 -15.75 -0.15
N GLU A 354 -24.74 -15.86 1.10
CA GLU A 354 -26.17 -15.87 1.44
C GLU A 354 -26.81 -14.49 1.25
N THR A 355 -26.13 -13.39 1.55
CA THR A 355 -26.66 -12.02 1.36
C THR A 355 -26.73 -11.63 -0.12
N ASP A 356 -25.75 -11.98 -0.93
CA ASP A 356 -25.73 -11.62 -2.36
C ASP A 356 -26.71 -12.48 -3.18
N HIS A 357 -26.91 -13.74 -2.83
CA HIS A 357 -27.94 -14.57 -3.46
C HIS A 357 -29.37 -14.18 -3.08
N ALA A 358 -29.61 -13.73 -1.83
CA ALA A 358 -30.90 -13.22 -1.40
C ALA A 358 -31.30 -11.92 -2.16
N HIS A 359 -30.34 -11.04 -2.46
CA HIS A 359 -30.58 -9.81 -3.22
C HIS A 359 -30.81 -10.07 -4.73
N SER A 360 -30.09 -11.02 -5.33
CA SER A 360 -30.26 -11.38 -6.75
C SER A 360 -31.59 -12.12 -7.00
N TYR A 361 -32.03 -12.95 -6.04
CA TYR A 361 -33.32 -13.65 -6.13
C TYR A 361 -34.52 -12.72 -6.01
N ARG A 362 -34.46 -11.70 -5.15
CA ARG A 362 -35.51 -10.67 -5.04
C ARG A 362 -35.60 -9.79 -6.29
N ARG A 363 -34.48 -9.45 -6.95
CA ARG A 363 -34.50 -8.68 -8.21
C ARG A 363 -35.06 -9.46 -9.40
N ARG A 364 -34.85 -10.78 -9.51
CA ARG A 364 -35.43 -11.62 -10.57
C ARG A 364 -36.93 -11.86 -10.40
N ARG A 365 -37.45 -11.86 -9.18
CA ARG A 365 -38.90 -12.01 -8.91
C ARG A 365 -39.68 -10.73 -9.21
N ALA A 366 -39.08 -9.56 -9.09
CA ALA A 366 -39.69 -8.28 -9.44
C ALA A 366 -39.72 -8.02 -10.96
N ALA A 367 -38.85 -8.66 -11.75
CA ALA A 367 -38.78 -8.50 -13.20
C ALA A 367 -39.75 -9.40 -13.98
N ASN A 368 -40.30 -10.45 -13.38
CA ASN A 368 -41.16 -11.44 -14.05
C ASN A 368 -42.65 -11.33 -13.71
N GLY A 369 -43.09 -10.25 -13.06
CA GLY A 369 -44.48 -10.00 -12.71
C GLY A 369 -45.19 -9.05 -13.67
N ARG A 370 -45.48 -9.47 -14.91
CA ARG A 370 -46.51 -8.84 -15.73
C ARG A 370 -47.73 -9.75 -15.77
N PRO A 371 -48.97 -9.23 -15.51
CA PRO A 371 -50.20 -9.99 -15.73
C PRO A 371 -50.50 -10.05 -17.24
N LEU A 372 -50.91 -11.22 -17.70
CA LEU A 372 -51.54 -11.44 -18.99
C LEU A 372 -52.94 -10.81 -18.99
N GLU A 373 -53.16 -9.75 -19.73
CA GLU A 373 -54.49 -9.30 -20.09
C GLU A 373 -55.02 -10.15 -21.25
N THR A 374 -56.14 -10.82 -20.99
CA THR A 374 -56.96 -11.52 -21.95
C THR A 374 -57.75 -10.51 -22.80
N ARG A 375 -57.50 -10.52 -24.09
CA ARG A 375 -58.27 -9.79 -25.13
C ARG A 375 -59.55 -10.57 -25.42
N LEU A 376 -60.70 -9.99 -25.12
CA LEU A 376 -62.01 -10.41 -25.67
C LEU A 376 -62.32 -9.50 -26.84
N GLU A 377 -62.57 -10.12 -27.97
CA GLU A 377 -63.06 -9.51 -29.20
C GLU A 377 -64.57 -9.15 -29.07
N GLY A 378 -64.95 -8.01 -29.55
CA GLY A 378 -66.38 -7.63 -29.71
C GLY A 378 -66.49 -6.58 -30.79
N GLY A 379 -67.02 -6.98 -31.95
CA GLY A 379 -67.14 -6.18 -33.13
C GLY A 379 -68.28 -5.14 -33.13
N GLY A 380 -68.27 -4.24 -34.09
CA GLY A 380 -69.33 -3.29 -34.40
C GLY A 380 -68.84 -2.13 -35.22
N LEU A 381 -69.11 -2.15 -36.55
CA LEU A 381 -69.17 -1.05 -37.51
C LEU A 381 -70.56 -0.48 -37.51
N PRO A 382 -70.92 0.63 -38.30
CA PRO A 382 -70.16 1.83 -38.70
C PRO A 382 -70.97 3.15 -38.44
N GLY A 383 -70.33 4.27 -38.67
CA GLY A 383 -70.95 5.56 -38.73
C GLY A 383 -69.93 6.63 -39.04
#